data_be80c934c239d44572ea861339f6b47d
#
_entry.id   be80c934c239d44572ea861339f6b47d
#
_cell.length_a   1.000
_cell.length_b   1.000
_cell.length_c   1.000
_cell.angle_alpha   90.00
_cell.angle_beta   90.00
_cell.angle_gamma   90.00
#
_symmetry.space_group_name_H-M   'P 1'
#
loop_
_entity.id
_entity.type
_entity.pdbx_description
1 polymer ?
#
loop_
_entity_poly.entity_id
_entity_poly.type
_entity_poly.pdbx_seq_one_letter_code
_entity_poly.pdbx_strand_id
1 'polypeptide(L)'
;PERKNITESFLIQAMYAGLNLPIINPNISSHMDAVVSFRVLSGEDENCNKYIERFANVKSEEEAKPKKVLIHDESIESAILKGLKAETKELAESLLETMSEVELINQRLIPALDIVGEKYEKQEIFLPQLINSANAACEAFELVKLRIAKQGKETKSRGKIALATVKGDIHDIGKNIVKVILENYGYKIIDLGRDVAIEKVVKAVIEDEVGLVGLSALMTTTLPSMKETIEKVKEASPNTKVWVGGAVLTEDYAYEIGADYYAKDARASVDIAKKAFGDNDES
;
A
#
# COMPACT_ATOMS: atom_id res chain seq x y z
N PRO A 1 22.48 -7.54 -21.30
CA PRO A 1 22.03 -7.70 -19.92
C PRO A 1 23.01 -7.02 -18.98
N GLU A 2 22.48 -6.28 -18.03
CA GLU A 2 23.16 -5.44 -17.06
C GLU A 2 24.02 -6.29 -16.08
N ARG A 3 25.24 -6.64 -16.49
CA ARG A 3 26.19 -7.37 -15.64
C ARG A 3 26.69 -6.56 -14.45
N LYS A 4 26.61 -5.24 -14.54
CA LYS A 4 27.12 -4.30 -13.55
C LYS A 4 26.58 -4.62 -12.16
N ASN A 5 25.26 -4.66 -11.99
CA ASN A 5 24.59 -4.91 -10.70
C ASN A 5 24.94 -6.29 -10.10
N ILE A 6 25.08 -7.32 -10.97
CA ILE A 6 25.47 -8.66 -10.54
C ILE A 6 26.91 -8.66 -10.05
N THR A 7 27.83 -7.99 -10.76
CA THR A 7 29.23 -7.90 -10.41
C THR A 7 29.45 -7.17 -9.08
N GLU A 8 28.73 -6.08 -8.85
CA GLU A 8 28.77 -5.32 -7.60
C GLU A 8 28.26 -6.15 -6.41
N SER A 9 27.11 -6.80 -6.58
CA SER A 9 26.53 -7.68 -5.55
C SER A 9 27.45 -8.87 -5.23
N PHE A 10 28.05 -9.47 -6.26
CA PHE A 10 29.03 -10.55 -6.08
C PHE A 10 30.27 -10.07 -5.33
N LEU A 11 30.79 -8.89 -5.70
CA LEU A 11 31.97 -8.30 -5.05
C LEU A 11 31.74 -8.09 -3.57
N ILE A 12 30.61 -7.52 -3.18
CA ILE A 12 30.24 -7.33 -1.76
C ILE A 12 30.17 -8.66 -1.02
N GLN A 13 29.52 -9.67 -1.62
CA GLN A 13 29.41 -11.00 -1.00
C GLN A 13 30.78 -11.68 -0.87
N ALA A 14 31.65 -11.57 -1.87
CA ALA A 14 32.99 -12.12 -1.85
C ALA A 14 33.86 -11.45 -0.77
N MET A 15 33.77 -10.14 -0.61
CA MET A 15 34.46 -9.38 0.45
C MET A 15 33.90 -9.79 1.84
N TYR A 16 32.61 -9.96 1.97
CA TYR A 16 32.01 -10.48 3.22
C TYR A 16 32.50 -11.89 3.56
N ALA A 17 32.73 -12.73 2.54
CA ALA A 17 33.30 -14.07 2.68
C ALA A 17 34.83 -14.10 2.91
N GLY A 18 35.49 -12.93 3.01
CA GLY A 18 36.91 -12.80 3.35
C GLY A 18 37.84 -12.43 2.20
N LEU A 19 37.31 -12.07 1.00
CA LEU A 19 38.13 -11.55 -0.08
C LEU A 19 38.61 -10.13 0.26
N ASN A 20 39.91 -9.95 0.51
CA ASN A 20 40.49 -8.67 0.91
C ASN A 20 41.27 -7.95 -0.19
N LEU A 21 41.60 -8.64 -1.30
CA LEU A 21 42.33 -8.09 -2.43
C LEU A 21 41.63 -8.44 -3.77
N PRO A 22 40.45 -7.83 -4.06
CA PRO A 22 39.76 -8.07 -5.32
C PRO A 22 40.52 -7.47 -6.51
N ILE A 23 40.70 -8.24 -7.59
CA ILE A 23 41.19 -7.73 -8.87
C ILE A 23 39.99 -7.23 -9.65
N ILE A 24 39.81 -5.91 -9.66
CA ILE A 24 38.68 -5.23 -10.33
C ILE A 24 39.17 -4.05 -11.15
N ASN A 25 38.34 -3.57 -12.07
CA ASN A 25 38.64 -2.36 -12.82
C ASN A 25 38.32 -1.10 -11.99
N PRO A 26 39.32 -0.32 -11.52
CA PRO A 26 39.07 0.84 -10.68
C PRO A 26 38.41 2.02 -11.42
N ASN A 27 38.40 1.98 -12.76
CA ASN A 27 37.73 3.00 -13.59
C ASN A 27 36.19 2.81 -13.64
N ILE A 28 35.70 1.67 -13.15
CA ILE A 28 34.26 1.47 -13.00
C ILE A 28 33.88 2.01 -11.61
N SER A 29 33.31 3.23 -11.62
CA SER A 29 32.98 3.95 -10.38
C SER A 29 32.19 3.09 -9.39
N SER A 30 31.15 2.41 -9.87
CA SER A 30 30.28 1.58 -9.04
C SER A 30 30.97 0.40 -8.35
N HIS A 31 32.03 -0.18 -8.94
CA HIS A 31 32.84 -1.19 -8.26
C HIS A 31 33.57 -0.58 -7.05
N MET A 32 34.13 0.62 -7.23
CA MET A 32 34.80 1.32 -6.14
C MET A 32 33.81 1.80 -5.07
N ASP A 33 32.61 2.20 -5.50
CA ASP A 33 31.52 2.59 -4.58
C ASP A 33 31.10 1.40 -3.70
N ALA A 34 31.00 0.21 -4.29
CA ALA A 34 30.71 -1.02 -3.56
C ALA A 34 31.82 -1.35 -2.51
N VAL A 35 33.09 -1.23 -2.90
CA VAL A 35 34.21 -1.46 -1.99
C VAL A 35 34.21 -0.49 -0.82
N VAL A 36 34.05 0.79 -1.08
CA VAL A 36 34.09 1.83 -0.03
C VAL A 36 32.89 1.68 0.91
N SER A 37 31.71 1.40 0.35
CA SER A 37 30.49 1.16 1.14
C SER A 37 30.63 -0.09 2.04
N PHE A 38 31.21 -1.17 1.49
CA PHE A 38 31.47 -2.37 2.28
C PHE A 38 32.38 -2.10 3.47
N ARG A 39 33.47 -1.33 3.29
CA ARG A 39 34.43 -0.98 4.33
C ARG A 39 33.81 -0.18 5.47
N VAL A 40 32.82 0.65 5.19
CA VAL A 40 32.05 1.32 6.25
C VAL A 40 31.23 0.30 7.05
N LEU A 41 30.52 -0.59 6.35
CA LEU A 41 29.65 -1.59 6.99
C LEU A 41 30.45 -2.65 7.77
N SER A 42 31.67 -2.97 7.32
CA SER A 42 32.58 -3.91 8.03
C SER A 42 33.35 -3.27 9.18
N GLY A 43 33.25 -1.94 9.36
CA GLY A 43 34.01 -1.20 10.38
C GLY A 43 35.49 -0.96 10.04
N GLU A 44 35.90 -1.20 8.78
CA GLU A 44 37.29 -0.98 8.33
C GLU A 44 37.58 0.50 8.00
N ASP A 45 36.53 1.29 7.69
CA ASP A 45 36.64 2.73 7.44
C ASP A 45 36.21 3.50 8.68
N GLU A 46 37.15 3.69 9.62
CA GLU A 46 36.91 4.42 10.85
C GLU A 46 36.44 5.85 10.56
N ASN A 47 35.33 6.25 11.17
CA ASN A 47 34.68 7.56 10.99
C ASN A 47 34.19 7.83 9.54
N CYS A 48 34.07 6.81 8.70
CA CYS A 48 33.60 6.90 7.32
C CYS A 48 34.44 7.88 6.44
N ASN A 49 35.71 8.08 6.75
CA ASN A 49 36.54 9.11 6.10
C ASN A 49 36.69 8.89 4.59
N LYS A 50 37.00 7.66 4.17
CA LYS A 50 37.16 7.32 2.74
C LYS A 50 35.83 7.35 2.00
N TYR A 51 34.77 6.97 2.68
CA TYR A 51 33.42 7.06 2.13
C TYR A 51 33.03 8.52 1.88
N ILE A 52 33.20 9.39 2.88
CA ILE A 52 32.91 10.81 2.78
C ILE A 52 33.77 11.47 1.69
N GLU A 53 35.09 11.19 1.66
CA GLU A 53 35.99 11.73 0.62
C GLU A 53 35.53 11.35 -0.79
N ARG A 54 35.10 10.10 -0.98
CA ARG A 54 34.67 9.61 -2.28
C ARG A 54 33.35 10.25 -2.74
N PHE A 55 32.40 10.44 -1.81
CA PHE A 55 31.07 10.93 -2.13
C PHE A 55 30.85 12.40 -1.84
N ALA A 56 31.80 13.11 -1.21
CA ALA A 56 31.67 14.54 -0.90
C ALA A 56 31.46 15.45 -2.12
N ASN A 57 31.96 15.05 -3.29
CA ASN A 57 31.83 15.81 -4.54
C ASN A 57 30.87 15.14 -5.55
N VAL A 58 30.30 14.00 -5.20
CA VAL A 58 29.26 13.37 -6.01
C VAL A 58 27.99 14.16 -5.74
N LYS A 59 27.68 15.11 -6.63
CA LYS A 59 26.31 15.62 -6.69
C LYS A 59 25.45 14.40 -6.93
N SER A 60 24.54 14.12 -6.00
CA SER A 60 23.57 13.06 -6.19
C SER A 60 22.94 13.25 -7.57
N GLU A 61 22.82 12.19 -8.37
CA GLU A 61 22.14 12.25 -9.67
C GLU A 61 20.70 12.78 -9.51
N GLU A 62 20.17 12.77 -8.28
CA GLU A 62 18.95 13.47 -7.88
C GLU A 62 19.09 15.00 -7.98
N GLU A 63 20.32 15.57 -7.89
CA GLU A 63 20.55 17.01 -8.09
C GLU A 63 20.85 17.38 -9.55
N ALA A 64 21.12 16.43 -10.45
CA ALA A 64 21.41 16.66 -11.88
C ALA A 64 20.15 16.70 -12.76
N LYS A 65 18.98 16.36 -12.26
CA LYS A 65 17.72 16.82 -12.88
C LYS A 65 17.61 18.30 -12.63
N PRO A 66 17.28 19.15 -13.67
CA PRO A 66 17.13 20.57 -13.45
C PRO A 66 16.24 20.70 -12.23
N LYS A 67 16.70 21.45 -11.22
CA LYS A 67 15.88 21.87 -10.11
C LYS A 67 14.61 22.43 -10.75
N LYS A 68 13.59 21.59 -10.92
CA LYS A 68 12.25 22.10 -10.76
C LYS A 68 12.35 22.79 -9.42
N VAL A 69 12.33 24.09 -9.44
CA VAL A 69 12.03 24.90 -8.26
C VAL A 69 10.95 24.09 -7.63
N LEU A 70 11.26 23.46 -6.49
CA LEU A 70 10.27 22.94 -5.59
C LEU A 70 9.52 24.22 -5.19
N ILE A 71 8.54 24.58 -5.99
CA ILE A 71 7.40 25.28 -5.47
C ILE A 71 7.03 24.33 -4.34
N HIS A 72 7.23 24.79 -3.10
CA HIS A 72 6.62 24.17 -1.95
C HIS A 72 5.13 24.26 -2.27
N ASP A 73 4.65 23.24 -2.95
CA ASP A 73 3.23 23.02 -3.09
C ASP A 73 2.82 22.53 -1.70
N GLU A 74 2.46 23.49 -0.85
CA GLU A 74 1.95 23.27 0.51
C GLU A 74 0.53 22.68 0.45
N SER A 75 0.21 21.98 -0.63
CA SER A 75 -1.08 21.34 -0.77
C SER A 75 -1.12 20.02 0.02
N ILE A 76 -2.29 19.72 0.55
CA ILE A 76 -2.53 18.46 1.28
C ILE A 76 -2.27 17.25 0.38
N GLU A 77 -2.51 17.35 -0.93
CA GLU A 77 -2.25 16.32 -1.91
C GLU A 77 -0.74 16.03 -2.02
N SER A 78 0.08 17.07 -2.02
CA SER A 78 1.55 16.94 -2.04
C SER A 78 2.07 16.30 -0.75
N ALA A 79 1.54 16.69 0.41
CA ALA A 79 1.89 16.12 1.70
C ALA A 79 1.51 14.63 1.79
N ILE A 80 0.33 14.24 1.31
CA ILE A 80 -0.12 12.85 1.23
C ILE A 80 0.78 12.05 0.29
N LEU A 81 1.07 12.55 -0.92
CA LEU A 81 1.91 11.86 -1.89
C LEU A 81 3.33 11.60 -1.36
N LYS A 82 3.87 12.52 -0.56
CA LYS A 82 5.17 12.38 0.10
C LYS A 82 5.12 11.54 1.38
N GLY A 83 3.94 11.19 1.88
CA GLY A 83 3.75 10.42 3.12
C GLY A 83 4.03 11.22 4.40
N LEU A 84 3.87 12.54 4.37
CA LEU A 84 4.19 13.48 5.46
C LEU A 84 3.02 13.60 6.44
N LYS A 85 2.94 12.71 7.42
CA LYS A 85 1.81 12.60 8.37
C LYS A 85 1.51 13.90 9.14
N ALA A 86 2.54 14.52 9.72
CA ALA A 86 2.37 15.72 10.53
C ALA A 86 1.86 16.89 9.69
N GLU A 87 2.50 17.14 8.53
CA GLU A 87 2.09 18.19 7.59
C GLU A 87 0.69 17.95 7.03
N THR A 88 0.34 16.71 6.70
CA THR A 88 -1.01 16.36 6.24
C THR A 88 -2.06 16.69 7.28
N LYS A 89 -1.78 16.41 8.55
CA LYS A 89 -2.68 16.73 9.66
C LYS A 89 -2.86 18.23 9.82
N GLU A 90 -1.76 19.01 9.86
CA GLU A 90 -1.79 20.47 9.98
C GLU A 90 -2.54 21.13 8.82
N LEU A 91 -2.29 20.67 7.60
CA LEU A 91 -3.00 21.17 6.41
C LEU A 91 -4.48 20.80 6.43
N ALA A 92 -4.85 19.60 6.89
CA ALA A 92 -6.24 19.22 7.07
C ALA A 92 -6.95 20.09 8.13
N GLU A 93 -6.28 20.39 9.26
CA GLU A 93 -6.81 21.28 10.29
C GLU A 93 -7.10 22.68 9.71
N SER A 94 -6.14 23.25 8.97
CA SER A 94 -6.29 24.56 8.33
C SER A 94 -7.41 24.57 7.28
N LEU A 95 -7.50 23.54 6.43
CA LEU A 95 -8.55 23.44 5.42
C LEU A 95 -9.94 23.31 6.04
N LEU A 96 -10.07 22.64 7.17
CA LEU A 96 -11.34 22.51 7.91
C LEU A 96 -11.82 23.81 8.57
N GLU A 97 -11.04 24.89 8.54
CA GLU A 97 -11.51 26.22 8.91
C GLU A 97 -12.34 26.89 7.80
N THR A 98 -12.10 26.51 6.54
CA THR A 98 -12.67 27.16 5.36
C THR A 98 -13.59 26.27 4.53
N MET A 99 -13.53 24.95 4.73
CA MET A 99 -14.34 23.96 4.01
C MET A 99 -14.96 22.95 4.98
N SER A 100 -16.05 22.31 4.54
CA SER A 100 -16.71 21.27 5.32
C SER A 100 -15.91 19.95 5.29
N GLU A 101 -16.20 19.10 6.26
CA GLU A 101 -15.60 17.75 6.36
C GLU A 101 -15.82 16.92 5.09
N VAL A 102 -17.01 17.01 4.51
CA VAL A 102 -17.39 16.27 3.28
C VAL A 102 -16.65 16.84 2.06
N GLU A 103 -16.50 18.16 1.96
CA GLU A 103 -15.73 18.79 0.90
C GLU A 103 -14.26 18.43 0.98
N LEU A 104 -13.66 18.43 2.17
CA LEU A 104 -12.26 18.01 2.35
C LEU A 104 -12.05 16.57 1.88
N ILE A 105 -12.93 15.65 2.26
CA ILE A 105 -12.86 14.26 1.83
C ILE A 105 -12.94 14.15 0.30
N ASN A 106 -14.00 14.69 -0.29
CA ASN A 106 -14.30 14.43 -1.70
C ASN A 106 -13.43 15.23 -2.67
N GLN A 107 -13.05 16.46 -2.31
CA GLN A 107 -12.32 17.36 -3.22
C GLN A 107 -10.81 17.31 -3.05
N ARG A 108 -10.29 16.79 -1.91
CA ARG A 108 -8.87 16.84 -1.58
C ARG A 108 -8.30 15.45 -1.25
N LEU A 109 -8.88 14.74 -0.26
CA LEU A 109 -8.30 13.49 0.22
C LEU A 109 -8.46 12.33 -0.76
N ILE A 110 -9.67 12.13 -1.31
CA ILE A 110 -9.92 11.07 -2.29
C ILE A 110 -9.11 11.30 -3.57
N PRO A 111 -9.12 12.50 -4.20
CA PRO A 111 -8.29 12.75 -5.39
C PRO A 111 -6.79 12.57 -5.13
N ALA A 112 -6.29 12.92 -3.93
CA ALA A 112 -4.90 12.67 -3.57
C ALA A 112 -4.56 11.18 -3.56
N LEU A 113 -5.43 10.35 -2.98
CA LEU A 113 -5.25 8.90 -2.96
C LEU A 113 -5.38 8.28 -4.35
N ASP A 114 -6.24 8.82 -5.21
CA ASP A 114 -6.35 8.38 -6.61
C ASP A 114 -5.05 8.63 -7.38
N ILE A 115 -4.44 9.82 -7.21
CA ILE A 115 -3.11 10.14 -7.78
C ILE A 115 -2.03 9.18 -7.26
N VAL A 116 -2.04 8.86 -5.96
CA VAL A 116 -1.11 7.89 -5.35
C VAL A 116 -1.31 6.51 -5.99
N GLY A 117 -2.57 6.07 -6.16
CA GLY A 117 -2.93 4.80 -6.79
C GLY A 117 -2.44 4.72 -8.24
N GLU A 118 -2.69 5.76 -9.05
CA GLU A 118 -2.20 5.83 -10.44
C GLU A 118 -0.68 5.77 -10.53
N LYS A 119 0.04 6.47 -9.64
CA LYS A 119 1.51 6.45 -9.62
C LYS A 119 2.04 5.06 -9.26
N TYR A 120 1.35 4.35 -8.38
CA TYR A 120 1.71 2.97 -8.05
C TYR A 120 1.48 2.02 -9.24
N GLU A 121 0.36 2.13 -9.95
CA GLU A 121 0.09 1.35 -11.17
C GLU A 121 1.11 1.62 -12.28
N LYS A 122 1.53 2.89 -12.45
CA LYS A 122 2.58 3.30 -13.40
C LYS A 122 4.00 2.93 -12.94
N GLN A 123 4.16 2.30 -11.78
CA GLN A 123 5.46 1.96 -11.16
C GLN A 123 6.36 3.19 -10.90
N GLU A 124 5.77 4.37 -10.76
CA GLU A 124 6.47 5.61 -10.37
C GLU A 124 6.75 5.64 -8.86
N ILE A 125 5.95 4.97 -8.07
CA ILE A 125 6.15 4.75 -6.63
C ILE A 125 6.06 3.26 -6.30
N PHE A 126 6.69 2.85 -5.19
CA PHE A 126 6.72 1.48 -4.72
C PHE A 126 5.82 1.28 -3.50
N LEU A 127 5.58 0.02 -3.14
CA LEU A 127 4.68 -0.36 -2.05
C LEU A 127 4.94 0.39 -0.73
N PRO A 128 6.19 0.59 -0.24
CA PRO A 128 6.42 1.37 0.98
C PRO A 128 5.94 2.82 0.88
N GLN A 129 6.07 3.45 -0.29
CA GLN A 129 5.60 4.81 -0.53
C GLN A 129 4.07 4.87 -0.57
N LEU A 130 3.41 3.91 -1.23
CA LEU A 130 1.95 3.76 -1.20
C LEU A 130 1.43 3.65 0.24
N ILE A 131 2.06 2.80 1.07
CA ILE A 131 1.69 2.64 2.48
C ILE A 131 1.89 3.93 3.27
N ASN A 132 3.00 4.63 3.05
CA ASN A 132 3.27 5.90 3.75
C ASN A 132 2.26 6.98 3.36
N SER A 133 1.91 7.09 2.08
CA SER A 133 0.89 8.01 1.58
C SER A 133 -0.50 7.69 2.16
N ALA A 134 -0.88 6.41 2.19
CA ALA A 134 -2.13 5.97 2.81
C ALA A 134 -2.16 6.30 4.32
N ASN A 135 -1.06 6.06 5.03
CA ASN A 135 -0.95 6.41 6.45
C ASN A 135 -0.99 7.94 6.70
N ALA A 136 -0.44 8.76 5.80
CA ALA A 136 -0.55 10.21 5.90
C ALA A 136 -2.00 10.67 5.71
N ALA A 137 -2.72 10.11 4.73
CA ALA A 137 -4.14 10.39 4.55
C ALA A 137 -4.98 9.96 5.75
N CYS A 138 -4.64 8.83 6.42
CA CYS A 138 -5.31 8.39 7.66
C CYS A 138 -5.34 9.48 8.72
N GLU A 139 -4.28 10.26 8.91
CA GLU A 139 -4.25 11.34 9.91
C GLU A 139 -5.32 12.40 9.63
N ALA A 140 -5.51 12.76 8.35
CA ALA A 140 -6.57 13.70 7.96
C ALA A 140 -7.98 13.09 8.14
N PHE A 141 -8.17 11.83 7.78
CA PHE A 141 -9.46 11.15 7.95
C PHE A 141 -9.84 11.00 9.44
N GLU A 142 -8.89 10.65 10.31
CA GLU A 142 -9.17 10.57 11.76
C GLU A 142 -9.54 11.93 12.33
N LEU A 143 -8.90 13.00 11.90
CA LEU A 143 -9.24 14.37 12.29
C LEU A 143 -10.67 14.72 11.86
N VAL A 144 -11.04 14.41 10.62
CA VAL A 144 -12.40 14.60 10.10
C VAL A 144 -13.42 13.81 10.93
N LYS A 145 -13.17 12.53 11.21
CA LYS A 145 -14.03 11.69 12.04
C LYS A 145 -14.25 12.28 13.44
N LEU A 146 -13.17 12.72 14.09
CA LEU A 146 -13.24 13.35 15.41
C LEU A 146 -14.09 14.64 15.39
N ARG A 147 -13.98 15.44 14.34
CA ARG A 147 -14.75 16.67 14.18
C ARG A 147 -16.24 16.39 13.95
N ILE A 148 -16.56 15.42 13.10
CA ILE A 148 -17.95 14.98 12.86
C ILE A 148 -18.58 14.38 14.13
N ALA A 149 -17.83 13.55 14.86
CA ALA A 149 -18.31 12.97 16.13
C ALA A 149 -18.63 14.07 17.16
N LYS A 150 -17.82 15.14 17.21
CA LYS A 150 -18.10 16.31 18.08
C LYS A 150 -19.35 17.09 17.66
N GLN A 151 -19.73 17.06 16.40
CA GLN A 151 -20.92 17.72 15.88
C GLN A 151 -22.19 16.87 16.01
N GLY A 152 -22.10 15.64 16.55
CA GLY A 152 -23.24 14.72 16.68
C GLY A 152 -23.77 14.18 15.36
N LYS A 153 -23.01 14.33 14.28
CA LYS A 153 -23.35 13.76 12.95
C LYS A 153 -22.63 12.43 12.80
N GLU A 154 -23.38 11.34 12.64
CA GLU A 154 -22.79 10.07 12.21
C GLU A 154 -22.29 10.20 10.76
N THR A 155 -21.01 9.89 10.53
CA THR A 155 -20.51 9.69 9.18
C THR A 155 -21.22 8.48 8.58
N LYS A 156 -22.03 8.67 7.55
CA LYS A 156 -22.51 7.54 6.75
C LYS A 156 -21.26 6.90 6.12
N SER A 157 -20.92 5.70 6.58
CA SER A 157 -19.93 4.87 5.89
C SER A 157 -20.40 4.65 4.45
N ARG A 158 -19.49 4.69 3.50
CA ARG A 158 -19.76 4.37 2.08
C ARG A 158 -20.27 2.95 1.89
N GLY A 159 -19.95 2.05 2.82
CA GLY A 159 -20.39 0.66 2.85
C GLY A 159 -19.61 -0.14 3.90
N LYS A 160 -20.13 -1.32 4.23
CA LYS A 160 -19.46 -2.25 5.14
C LYS A 160 -18.79 -3.37 4.35
N ILE A 161 -17.51 -3.61 4.61
CA ILE A 161 -16.69 -4.60 3.91
C ILE A 161 -16.07 -5.53 4.94
N ALA A 162 -16.25 -6.84 4.79
CA ALA A 162 -15.52 -7.82 5.57
C ALA A 162 -14.25 -8.27 4.85
N LEU A 163 -13.12 -8.33 5.55
CA LEU A 163 -11.86 -8.84 5.04
C LEU A 163 -11.40 -10.06 5.83
N ALA A 164 -11.01 -11.12 5.12
CA ALA A 164 -10.49 -12.33 5.73
C ALA A 164 -9.36 -12.94 4.91
N THR A 165 -8.33 -13.45 5.56
CA THR A 165 -7.45 -14.46 4.98
C THR A 165 -8.08 -15.82 5.26
N VAL A 166 -8.28 -16.61 4.22
CA VAL A 166 -9.06 -17.84 4.27
C VAL A 166 -8.46 -18.88 5.21
N LYS A 167 -9.29 -19.84 5.66
CA LYS A 167 -8.88 -20.93 6.54
C LYS A 167 -7.67 -21.70 6.00
N GLY A 168 -6.69 -21.92 6.86
CA GLY A 168 -5.43 -22.58 6.54
C GLY A 168 -4.34 -21.63 6.01
N ASP A 169 -4.67 -20.36 5.75
CA ASP A 169 -3.70 -19.37 5.28
C ASP A 169 -3.40 -18.32 6.36
N ILE A 170 -2.11 -18.10 6.63
CA ILE A 170 -1.64 -17.16 7.66
C ILE A 170 -1.05 -15.86 7.09
N HIS A 171 -1.00 -15.74 5.76
CA HIS A 171 -0.41 -14.60 5.08
C HIS A 171 -1.40 -13.45 4.98
N ASP A 172 -1.25 -12.42 5.80
CA ASP A 172 -2.22 -11.32 5.93
C ASP A 172 -1.66 -9.94 5.54
N ILE A 173 -0.41 -9.83 5.12
CA ILE A 173 0.20 -8.54 4.76
C ILE A 173 -0.60 -7.85 3.66
N GLY A 174 -0.93 -8.56 2.57
CA GLY A 174 -1.72 -8.01 1.45
C GLY A 174 -3.11 -7.56 1.90
N LYS A 175 -3.80 -8.37 2.71
CA LYS A 175 -5.11 -8.04 3.29
C LYS A 175 -5.05 -6.77 4.16
N ASN A 176 -3.99 -6.64 4.97
CA ASN A 176 -3.83 -5.48 5.85
C ASN A 176 -3.56 -4.19 5.06
N ILE A 177 -2.85 -4.28 3.93
CA ILE A 177 -2.68 -3.15 3.00
C ILE A 177 -4.03 -2.73 2.40
N VAL A 178 -4.80 -3.69 1.90
CA VAL A 178 -6.15 -3.47 1.36
C VAL A 178 -7.05 -2.83 2.40
N LYS A 179 -7.01 -3.32 3.65
CA LYS A 179 -7.75 -2.74 4.78
C LYS A 179 -7.45 -1.24 4.93
N VAL A 180 -6.15 -0.89 5.08
CA VAL A 180 -5.73 0.51 5.30
C VAL A 180 -6.20 1.40 4.16
N ILE A 181 -6.07 0.95 2.91
CA ILE A 181 -6.49 1.71 1.75
C ILE A 181 -8.01 1.90 1.74
N LEU A 182 -8.81 0.85 1.90
CA LEU A 182 -10.27 0.94 1.89
C LEU A 182 -10.82 1.80 3.04
N GLU A 183 -10.22 1.73 4.23
CA GLU A 183 -10.55 2.62 5.35
C GLU A 183 -10.34 4.09 4.98
N ASN A 184 -9.28 4.40 4.24
CA ASN A 184 -8.98 5.75 3.75
C ASN A 184 -10.00 6.25 2.71
N TYR A 185 -10.62 5.33 1.96
CA TYR A 185 -11.71 5.67 1.05
C TYR A 185 -13.08 5.78 1.74
N GLY A 186 -13.13 5.68 3.07
CA GLY A 186 -14.35 5.89 3.87
C GLY A 186 -15.23 4.66 4.02
N TYR A 187 -14.74 3.46 3.70
CA TYR A 187 -15.45 2.21 3.95
C TYR A 187 -15.27 1.75 5.40
N LYS A 188 -16.29 1.15 5.97
CA LYS A 188 -16.20 0.52 7.29
C LYS A 188 -15.69 -0.91 7.12
N ILE A 189 -14.47 -1.17 7.60
CA ILE A 189 -13.84 -2.49 7.47
C ILE A 189 -14.08 -3.33 8.73
N ILE A 190 -14.54 -4.56 8.50
CA ILE A 190 -14.66 -5.62 9.50
C ILE A 190 -13.54 -6.62 9.21
N ASP A 191 -12.41 -6.42 9.87
CA ASP A 191 -11.24 -7.29 9.70
C ASP A 191 -11.40 -8.55 10.55
N LEU A 192 -11.63 -9.68 9.90
CA LEU A 192 -11.81 -10.97 10.55
C LEU A 192 -10.48 -11.65 10.92
N GLY A 193 -9.36 -11.13 10.36
CA GLY A 193 -8.03 -11.65 10.64
C GLY A 193 -7.54 -12.65 9.57
N ARG A 194 -6.73 -13.58 10.02
CA ARG A 194 -6.11 -14.66 9.21
C ARG A 194 -6.55 -16.02 9.70
N ASP A 195 -6.40 -17.05 8.86
CA ASP A 195 -6.84 -18.43 9.15
C ASP A 195 -8.30 -18.45 9.65
N VAL A 196 -9.16 -17.75 8.90
CA VAL A 196 -10.53 -17.48 9.33
C VAL A 196 -11.43 -18.66 8.98
N ALA A 197 -12.09 -19.22 9.99
CA ALA A 197 -13.09 -20.26 9.78
C ALA A 197 -14.26 -19.73 8.92
N ILE A 198 -14.80 -20.59 8.04
CA ILE A 198 -15.86 -20.24 7.10
C ILE A 198 -17.09 -19.68 7.83
N GLU A 199 -17.46 -20.32 8.93
CA GLU A 199 -18.62 -19.96 9.76
C GLU A 199 -18.48 -18.54 10.33
N LYS A 200 -17.23 -18.11 10.62
CA LYS A 200 -16.96 -16.75 11.11
C LYS A 200 -17.18 -15.71 10.03
N VAL A 201 -16.81 -16.02 8.77
CA VAL A 201 -17.07 -15.13 7.63
C VAL A 201 -18.56 -15.00 7.39
N VAL A 202 -19.28 -16.12 7.34
CA VAL A 202 -20.74 -16.16 7.14
C VAL A 202 -21.46 -15.41 8.26
N LYS A 203 -21.05 -15.62 9.50
CA LYS A 203 -21.62 -14.93 10.66
C LYS A 203 -21.46 -13.41 10.54
N ALA A 204 -20.27 -12.93 10.21
CA ALA A 204 -20.01 -11.50 10.02
C ALA A 204 -20.86 -10.90 8.89
N VAL A 205 -21.05 -11.64 7.80
CA VAL A 205 -21.90 -11.20 6.68
C VAL A 205 -23.34 -10.96 7.13
N ILE A 206 -23.88 -11.86 7.95
CA ILE A 206 -25.29 -11.79 8.42
C ILE A 206 -25.44 -10.75 9.53
N GLU A 207 -24.61 -10.85 10.59
CA GLU A 207 -24.78 -10.01 11.79
C GLU A 207 -24.42 -8.54 11.55
N ASP A 208 -23.42 -8.29 10.72
CA ASP A 208 -22.95 -6.93 10.41
C ASP A 208 -23.57 -6.34 9.15
N GLU A 209 -24.44 -7.08 8.46
CA GLU A 209 -25.06 -6.66 7.18
C GLU A 209 -24.01 -6.21 6.16
N VAL A 210 -23.02 -7.08 5.89
CA VAL A 210 -21.90 -6.78 5.01
C VAL A 210 -22.34 -6.85 3.55
N GLY A 211 -22.10 -5.78 2.79
CA GLY A 211 -22.42 -5.75 1.35
C GLY A 211 -21.35 -6.35 0.45
N LEU A 212 -20.10 -6.39 0.93
CA LEU A 212 -18.96 -6.82 0.14
C LEU A 212 -17.93 -7.57 1.00
N VAL A 213 -17.49 -8.75 0.55
CA VAL A 213 -16.49 -9.58 1.24
C VAL A 213 -15.22 -9.68 0.41
N GLY A 214 -14.07 -9.44 1.01
CA GLY A 214 -12.75 -9.65 0.42
C GLY A 214 -12.04 -10.84 1.04
N LEU A 215 -11.69 -11.81 0.22
CA LEU A 215 -10.96 -13.00 0.63
C LEU A 215 -9.54 -13.00 0.06
N SER A 216 -8.56 -13.31 0.92
CA SER A 216 -7.15 -13.38 0.54
C SER A 216 -6.61 -14.79 0.71
N ALA A 217 -5.79 -15.27 -0.28
CA ALA A 217 -5.02 -16.49 -0.17
C ALA A 217 -3.65 -16.32 -0.86
N LEU A 218 -2.60 -16.85 -0.24
CA LEU A 218 -1.24 -16.86 -0.80
C LEU A 218 -0.75 -18.28 -1.12
N MET A 219 -1.45 -19.32 -0.68
CA MET A 219 -1.10 -20.72 -0.92
C MET A 219 -2.15 -21.42 -1.78
N THR A 220 -1.70 -22.20 -2.76
CA THR A 220 -2.59 -23.00 -3.61
C THR A 220 -3.38 -24.04 -2.82
N THR A 221 -2.82 -24.52 -1.71
CA THR A 221 -3.46 -25.49 -0.80
C THR A 221 -4.69 -24.95 -0.09
N THR A 222 -4.86 -23.62 -0.02
CA THR A 222 -5.98 -22.96 0.66
C THR A 222 -7.09 -22.50 -0.30
N LEU A 223 -6.90 -22.67 -1.61
CA LEU A 223 -7.91 -22.33 -2.62
C LEU A 223 -9.22 -23.12 -2.48
N PRO A 224 -9.24 -24.42 -2.11
CA PRO A 224 -10.49 -25.13 -1.83
C PRO A 224 -11.29 -24.49 -0.69
N SER A 225 -10.62 -24.03 0.36
CA SER A 225 -11.26 -23.31 1.48
C SER A 225 -11.83 -21.96 1.04
N MET A 226 -11.17 -21.27 0.13
CA MET A 226 -11.67 -20.03 -0.47
C MET A 226 -12.96 -20.29 -1.24
N LYS A 227 -13.00 -21.32 -2.11
CA LYS A 227 -14.18 -21.70 -2.87
C LYS A 227 -15.36 -22.02 -1.94
N GLU A 228 -15.14 -22.87 -0.92
CA GLU A 228 -16.17 -23.21 0.05
C GLU A 228 -16.68 -21.99 0.80
N THR A 229 -15.80 -21.05 1.15
CA THR A 229 -16.18 -19.77 1.80
C THR A 229 -17.10 -18.96 0.90
N ILE A 230 -16.79 -18.84 -0.40
CA ILE A 230 -17.63 -18.13 -1.37
C ILE A 230 -19.02 -18.78 -1.47
N GLU A 231 -19.05 -20.10 -1.62
CA GLU A 231 -20.31 -20.86 -1.71
C GLU A 231 -21.19 -20.61 -0.47
N LYS A 232 -20.61 -20.72 0.74
CA LYS A 232 -21.35 -20.51 2.00
C LYS A 232 -21.80 -19.07 2.21
N VAL A 233 -21.01 -18.09 1.81
CA VAL A 233 -21.42 -16.67 1.84
C VAL A 233 -22.60 -16.45 0.91
N LYS A 234 -22.56 -16.98 -0.32
CA LYS A 234 -23.64 -16.80 -1.29
C LYS A 234 -24.92 -17.58 -0.93
N GLU A 235 -24.79 -18.76 -0.30
CA GLU A 235 -25.94 -19.47 0.28
C GLU A 235 -26.63 -18.66 1.37
N ALA A 236 -25.87 -18.04 2.26
CA ALA A 236 -26.37 -17.31 3.41
C ALA A 236 -26.86 -15.89 3.05
N SER A 237 -26.22 -15.23 2.09
CA SER A 237 -26.55 -13.88 1.65
C SER A 237 -26.32 -13.73 0.14
N PRO A 238 -27.30 -14.07 -0.71
CA PRO A 238 -27.18 -14.03 -2.17
C PRO A 238 -26.85 -12.63 -2.74
N ASN A 239 -27.16 -11.59 -2.01
CA ASN A 239 -26.90 -10.19 -2.43
C ASN A 239 -25.49 -9.71 -2.08
N THR A 240 -24.81 -10.37 -1.14
CA THR A 240 -23.43 -10.00 -0.77
C THR A 240 -22.47 -10.36 -1.91
N LYS A 241 -21.71 -9.38 -2.35
CA LYS A 241 -20.68 -9.57 -3.36
C LYS A 241 -19.39 -10.06 -2.74
N VAL A 242 -18.66 -10.90 -3.47
CA VAL A 242 -17.38 -11.45 -3.02
C VAL A 242 -16.30 -11.17 -4.06
N TRP A 243 -15.19 -10.57 -3.62
CA TRP A 243 -13.98 -10.53 -4.41
C TRP A 243 -12.88 -11.37 -3.78
N VAL A 244 -11.95 -11.80 -4.60
CA VAL A 244 -10.77 -12.56 -4.16
C VAL A 244 -9.49 -11.89 -4.65
N GLY A 245 -8.41 -12.05 -3.88
CA GLY A 245 -7.09 -11.56 -4.24
C GLY A 245 -6.00 -12.39 -3.58
N GLY A 246 -4.80 -12.31 -4.15
CA GLY A 246 -3.61 -13.02 -3.65
C GLY A 246 -2.76 -13.59 -4.78
N ALA A 247 -1.47 -13.82 -4.50
CA ALA A 247 -0.46 -14.13 -5.51
C ALA A 247 -0.67 -15.45 -6.26
N VAL A 248 -1.51 -16.36 -5.73
CA VAL A 248 -1.79 -17.68 -6.34
C VAL A 248 -3.05 -17.68 -7.19
N LEU A 249 -3.74 -16.54 -7.26
CA LEU A 249 -5.01 -16.40 -7.98
C LEU A 249 -4.79 -15.77 -9.36
N THR A 250 -5.55 -16.26 -10.31
CA THR A 250 -5.75 -15.62 -11.62
C THR A 250 -7.20 -15.18 -11.74
N GLU A 251 -7.46 -14.24 -12.64
CA GLU A 251 -8.82 -13.76 -12.87
C GLU A 251 -9.77 -14.88 -13.31
N ASP A 252 -9.33 -15.74 -14.23
CA ASP A 252 -10.12 -16.88 -14.71
C ASP A 252 -10.49 -17.81 -13.55
N TYR A 253 -9.52 -18.16 -12.71
CA TYR A 253 -9.77 -19.04 -11.56
C TYR A 253 -10.69 -18.38 -10.52
N ALA A 254 -10.58 -17.08 -10.29
CA ALA A 254 -11.47 -16.34 -9.39
C ALA A 254 -12.94 -16.50 -9.81
N TYR A 255 -13.24 -16.34 -11.10
CA TYR A 255 -14.60 -16.54 -11.60
C TYR A 255 -15.03 -18.02 -11.59
N GLU A 256 -14.11 -18.96 -11.87
CA GLU A 256 -14.40 -20.40 -11.80
C GLU A 256 -14.85 -20.85 -10.41
N ILE A 257 -14.24 -20.29 -9.34
CA ILE A 257 -14.63 -20.60 -7.95
C ILE A 257 -15.85 -19.79 -7.47
N GLY A 258 -16.43 -18.97 -8.34
CA GLY A 258 -17.68 -18.27 -8.09
C GLY A 258 -17.54 -16.88 -7.44
N ALA A 259 -16.36 -16.28 -7.43
CA ALA A 259 -16.20 -14.89 -7.01
C ALA A 259 -16.90 -13.92 -7.99
N ASP A 260 -17.40 -12.80 -7.48
CA ASP A 260 -17.99 -11.75 -8.32
C ASP A 260 -16.92 -10.85 -8.93
N TYR A 261 -15.77 -10.71 -8.26
CA TYR A 261 -14.66 -9.87 -8.72
C TYR A 261 -13.31 -10.47 -8.35
N TYR A 262 -12.28 -10.04 -9.10
CA TYR A 262 -10.87 -10.34 -8.83
C TYR A 262 -10.07 -9.06 -8.64
N ALA A 263 -9.28 -9.00 -7.56
CA ALA A 263 -8.35 -7.91 -7.31
C ALA A 263 -6.91 -8.39 -7.52
N LYS A 264 -6.28 -7.93 -8.59
CA LYS A 264 -4.86 -8.24 -8.88
C LYS A 264 -3.91 -7.57 -7.88
N ASP A 265 -4.34 -6.46 -7.28
CA ASP A 265 -3.59 -5.66 -6.31
C ASP A 265 -4.53 -4.89 -5.37
N ALA A 266 -3.93 -4.13 -4.46
CA ALA A 266 -4.67 -3.39 -3.46
C ALA A 266 -5.51 -2.24 -4.05
N ARG A 267 -5.08 -1.64 -5.18
CA ARG A 267 -5.83 -0.58 -5.86
C ARG A 267 -7.10 -1.14 -6.50
N ALA A 268 -6.99 -2.28 -7.19
CA ALA A 268 -8.15 -2.95 -7.79
C ALA A 268 -9.26 -3.22 -6.76
N SER A 269 -8.90 -3.46 -5.49
CA SER A 269 -9.90 -3.62 -4.41
C SER A 269 -10.73 -2.37 -4.16
N VAL A 270 -10.16 -1.16 -4.36
CA VAL A 270 -10.89 0.11 -4.25
C VAL A 270 -11.90 0.26 -5.37
N ASP A 271 -11.49 -0.03 -6.61
CA ASP A 271 -12.36 0.08 -7.78
C ASP A 271 -13.52 -0.91 -7.69
N ILE A 272 -13.25 -2.11 -7.17
CA ILE A 272 -14.27 -3.11 -6.85
C ILE A 272 -15.26 -2.57 -5.80
N ALA A 273 -14.76 -1.96 -4.73
CA ALA A 273 -15.61 -1.40 -3.68
C ALA A 273 -16.49 -0.26 -4.21
N LYS A 274 -15.92 0.67 -4.98
CA LYS A 274 -16.66 1.74 -5.67
C LYS A 274 -17.79 1.15 -6.52
N LYS A 275 -17.48 0.16 -7.35
CA LYS A 275 -18.45 -0.53 -8.22
C LYS A 275 -19.55 -1.25 -7.43
N ALA A 276 -19.18 -1.95 -6.35
CA ALA A 276 -20.13 -2.75 -5.56
C ALA A 276 -21.13 -1.90 -4.78
N PHE A 277 -20.73 -0.70 -4.33
CA PHE A 277 -21.58 0.21 -3.58
C PHE A 277 -22.22 1.32 -4.44
N GLY A 278 -21.96 1.33 -5.76
CA GLY A 278 -22.56 2.32 -6.68
C GLY A 278 -21.94 3.70 -6.56
N ASP A 279 -20.75 3.81 -5.98
CA ASP A 279 -19.97 5.04 -5.94
C ASP A 279 -19.32 5.29 -7.32
N ASN A 280 -20.12 5.46 -8.36
CA ASN A 280 -19.62 5.96 -9.64
C ASN A 280 -19.28 7.43 -9.41
N ASP A 281 -18.03 7.81 -9.71
CA ASP A 281 -17.66 9.20 -9.87
C ASP A 281 -18.54 9.78 -10.98
N GLU A 282 -19.69 10.36 -10.61
CA GLU A 282 -20.34 11.30 -11.51
C GLU A 282 -19.42 12.51 -11.59
N SER A 283 -18.78 12.60 -12.76
CA SER A 283 -17.95 13.63 -13.39
C SER A 283 -17.93 15.01 -12.74
#